data_eea8092ad5521e0e0e77215613b36a31
#
_entry.id   eea8092ad5521e0e0e77215613b36a31
#
_cell.length_a   1.000
_cell.length_b   1.000
_cell.length_c   1.000
_cell.angle_alpha   90.00
_cell.angle_beta   90.00
_cell.angle_gamma   90.00
#
_symmetry.space_group_name_H-M   'P 1'
#
loop_
_entity.id
_entity.type
_entity.pdbx_description
1 polymer ?
#
loop_
_entity_poly.entity_id
_entity_poly.type
_entity_poly.pdbx_seq_one_letter_code
_entity_poly.pdbx_strand_id
1 'polypeptide(L)'
;MFNYEKRLEYPIHIKETNPKLAKAILTQYGGPDGELGASMRYLSQRYTMPYKECAAVLTDIGTEELGHFEMIATIVHQLTRNMTMEELKTSGFEDYYVDHTLALWPQAASGTPFTAAMFQSVGDPITDLTEDMAAEQKARTTYDNILRLCADSPDVTDAIRFLRAREVVHFQRFGEALRIVQDKLNSKNFYAFNPAFDSGTTNCGCN
;
A
#
# COMPACT_ATOMS: atom_id res chain seq x y z
N MET A 1 12.16 -13.45 -11.06
CA MET A 1 10.90 -14.23 -11.15
C MET A 1 10.13 -14.00 -9.86
N PHE A 2 8.85 -13.69 -9.94
CA PHE A 2 7.98 -13.59 -8.77
C PHE A 2 7.64 -15.00 -8.26
N ASN A 3 7.88 -15.25 -6.98
CA ASN A 3 7.54 -16.51 -6.33
C ASN A 3 6.37 -16.29 -5.38
N TYR A 4 5.29 -17.04 -5.59
CA TYR A 4 4.13 -17.04 -4.73
C TYR A 4 4.13 -18.28 -3.83
N GLU A 5 4.19 -18.05 -2.51
CA GLU A 5 3.96 -19.10 -1.52
C GLU A 5 2.46 -19.17 -1.23
N LYS A 6 1.80 -20.28 -1.49
CA LYS A 6 0.34 -20.47 -1.33
C LYS A 6 -0.11 -20.46 0.15
N ARG A 7 0.25 -19.41 0.86
CA ARG A 7 -0.11 -19.16 2.27
C ARG A 7 -0.13 -17.66 2.53
N LEU A 8 -0.99 -17.24 3.43
CA LEU A 8 -0.97 -15.85 3.91
C LEU A 8 0.27 -15.60 4.76
N GLU A 9 0.74 -14.37 4.73
CA GLU A 9 1.88 -13.92 5.52
C GLU A 9 1.59 -13.94 7.02
N TYR A 10 0.32 -13.63 7.38
CA TYR A 10 -0.24 -13.80 8.71
C TYR A 10 -1.54 -14.60 8.63
N PRO A 11 -1.80 -15.57 9.54
CA PRO A 11 -3.02 -16.38 9.50
C PRO A 11 -4.26 -15.56 9.81
N ILE A 12 -5.34 -15.73 9.00
CA ILE A 12 -6.60 -15.01 9.15
C ILE A 12 -7.73 -16.00 9.27
N HIS A 13 -8.41 -16.00 10.42
CA HIS A 13 -9.53 -16.88 10.73
C HIS A 13 -10.65 -16.11 11.45
N ILE A 14 -11.44 -15.35 10.68
CA ILE A 14 -12.55 -14.55 11.22
C ILE A 14 -13.78 -15.44 11.38
N LYS A 15 -14.38 -15.42 12.56
CA LYS A 15 -15.50 -16.30 12.93
C LYS A 15 -16.84 -15.72 12.48
N GLU A 16 -17.04 -14.43 12.73
CA GLU A 16 -18.31 -13.76 12.51
C GLU A 16 -18.24 -12.76 11.35
N THR A 17 -19.33 -12.66 10.61
CA THR A 17 -19.47 -11.66 9.54
C THR A 17 -19.67 -10.26 10.13
N ASN A 18 -19.11 -9.26 9.46
CA ASN A 18 -19.32 -7.86 9.79
C ASN A 18 -19.16 -7.00 8.51
N PRO A 19 -20.21 -6.89 7.69
CA PRO A 19 -20.14 -6.15 6.42
C PRO A 19 -19.81 -4.66 6.61
N LYS A 20 -20.24 -4.07 7.73
CA LYS A 20 -19.91 -2.68 8.05
C LYS A 20 -18.42 -2.48 8.25
N LEU A 21 -17.76 -3.39 8.95
CA LEU A 21 -16.32 -3.38 9.15
C LEU A 21 -15.59 -3.68 7.84
N ALA A 22 -16.09 -4.64 7.04
CA ALA A 22 -15.56 -4.96 5.72
C ALA A 22 -15.52 -3.74 4.80
N LYS A 23 -16.58 -2.91 4.80
CA LYS A 23 -16.63 -1.66 4.02
C LYS A 23 -15.51 -0.70 4.41
N ALA A 24 -15.21 -0.56 5.70
CA ALA A 24 -14.12 0.29 6.17
C ALA A 24 -12.75 -0.26 5.75
N ILE A 25 -12.54 -1.57 5.89
CA ILE A 25 -11.28 -2.25 5.57
C ILE A 25 -11.02 -2.27 4.06
N LEU A 26 -12.05 -2.26 3.22
CA LEU A 26 -11.94 -2.26 1.76
C LEU A 26 -11.05 -1.10 1.24
N THR A 27 -10.95 0.00 2.00
CA THR A 27 -10.08 1.13 1.64
C THR A 27 -8.61 0.74 1.54
N GLN A 28 -8.17 -0.27 2.31
CA GLN A 28 -6.80 -0.82 2.21
C GLN A 28 -6.65 -1.83 1.06
N TYR A 29 -7.75 -2.28 0.47
CA TYR A 29 -7.71 -3.10 -0.75
C TYR A 29 -7.39 -2.27 -2.00
N GLY A 30 -8.15 -1.20 -2.24
CA GLY A 30 -8.03 -0.43 -3.48
C GLY A 30 -8.19 1.08 -3.32
N GLY A 31 -8.09 1.62 -2.11
CA GLY A 31 -8.05 3.05 -1.86
C GLY A 31 -6.71 3.69 -2.26
N PRO A 32 -6.59 5.02 -2.17
CA PRO A 32 -5.43 5.77 -2.65
C PRO A 32 -4.12 5.40 -1.93
N ASP A 33 -4.19 5.00 -0.68
CA ASP A 33 -3.06 4.54 0.13
C ASP A 33 -3.26 3.07 0.57
N GLY A 34 -3.95 2.27 -0.26
CA GLY A 34 -4.16 0.85 -0.04
C GLY A 34 -3.08 0.00 -0.72
N GLU A 35 -3.05 -1.30 -0.38
CA GLU A 35 -1.98 -2.24 -0.73
C GLU A 35 -1.78 -2.42 -2.24
N LEU A 36 -2.87 -2.40 -3.04
CA LEU A 36 -2.75 -2.47 -4.49
C LEU A 36 -1.98 -1.27 -5.05
N GLY A 37 -2.31 -0.07 -4.59
CA GLY A 37 -1.63 1.16 -4.98
C GLY A 37 -0.16 1.17 -4.56
N ALA A 38 0.11 0.77 -3.33
CA ALA A 38 1.46 0.66 -2.77
C ALA A 38 2.33 -0.29 -3.59
N SER A 39 1.86 -1.52 -3.80
CA SER A 39 2.59 -2.51 -4.59
C SER A 39 2.91 -2.02 -6.00
N MET A 40 1.91 -1.55 -6.75
CA MET A 40 2.10 -1.10 -8.13
C MET A 40 2.99 0.13 -8.22
N ARG A 41 2.92 1.04 -7.25
CA ARG A 41 3.80 2.22 -7.12
C ARG A 41 5.26 1.78 -7.03
N TYR A 42 5.61 0.98 -6.01
CA TYR A 42 6.98 0.59 -5.72
C TYR A 42 7.59 -0.28 -6.84
N LEU A 43 6.81 -1.23 -7.36
CA LEU A 43 7.23 -2.08 -8.48
C LEU A 43 7.41 -1.30 -9.79
N SER A 44 6.77 -0.15 -9.96
CA SER A 44 6.97 0.73 -11.11
C SER A 44 8.23 1.61 -10.92
N GLN A 45 8.40 2.18 -9.73
CA GLN A 45 9.51 3.09 -9.42
C GLN A 45 10.89 2.41 -9.48
N ARG A 46 10.96 1.10 -9.21
CA ARG A 46 12.24 0.35 -9.24
C ARG A 46 12.97 0.46 -10.57
N TYR A 47 12.29 0.69 -11.69
CA TYR A 47 12.89 0.77 -13.02
C TYR A 47 13.60 2.10 -13.30
N THR A 48 13.23 3.16 -12.59
CA THR A 48 13.86 4.48 -12.68
C THR A 48 14.86 4.74 -11.55
N MET A 49 14.94 3.82 -10.58
CA MET A 49 15.85 3.96 -9.45
C MET A 49 17.31 3.75 -9.90
N PRO A 50 18.19 4.76 -9.75
CA PRO A 50 19.55 4.70 -10.30
C PRO A 50 20.50 3.77 -9.53
N TYR A 51 20.15 3.43 -8.29
CA TYR A 51 20.99 2.61 -7.42
C TYR A 51 20.34 1.25 -7.14
N LYS A 52 21.11 0.18 -7.35
CA LYS A 52 20.63 -1.21 -7.24
C LYS A 52 20.08 -1.54 -5.85
N GLU A 53 20.69 -0.99 -4.81
CA GLU A 53 20.27 -1.18 -3.42
C GLU A 53 18.86 -0.60 -3.20
N CYS A 54 18.61 0.58 -3.74
CA CYS A 54 17.30 1.23 -3.64
C CYS A 54 16.25 0.48 -4.50
N ALA A 55 16.62 0.08 -5.72
CA ALA A 55 15.76 -0.75 -6.57
C ALA A 55 15.41 -2.10 -5.90
N ALA A 56 16.35 -2.69 -5.13
CA ALA A 56 16.11 -3.91 -4.37
C ALA A 56 15.11 -3.68 -3.22
N VAL A 57 15.21 -2.57 -2.49
CA VAL A 57 14.25 -2.19 -1.45
C VAL A 57 12.84 -2.03 -2.03
N LEU A 58 12.70 -1.29 -3.13
CA LEU A 58 11.41 -1.11 -3.83
C LEU A 58 10.83 -2.44 -4.33
N THR A 59 11.69 -3.35 -4.79
CA THR A 59 11.25 -4.68 -5.25
C THR A 59 10.76 -5.53 -4.08
N ASP A 60 11.49 -5.54 -2.98
CA ASP A 60 11.18 -6.33 -1.81
C ASP A 60 9.88 -5.86 -1.16
N ILE A 61 9.78 -4.58 -0.85
CA ILE A 61 8.56 -3.98 -0.28
C ILE A 61 7.39 -4.13 -1.25
N GLY A 62 7.55 -3.77 -2.53
CA GLY A 62 6.46 -3.85 -3.50
C GLY A 62 5.91 -5.26 -3.72
N THR A 63 6.73 -6.31 -3.55
CA THR A 63 6.26 -7.70 -3.58
C THR A 63 5.62 -8.12 -2.25
N GLU A 64 6.07 -7.61 -1.12
CA GLU A 64 5.44 -7.81 0.18
C GLU A 64 4.01 -7.22 0.20
N GLU A 65 3.80 -6.04 -0.40
CA GLU A 65 2.48 -5.41 -0.51
C GLU A 65 1.46 -6.26 -1.30
N LEU A 66 1.90 -7.15 -2.19
CA LEU A 66 0.99 -8.14 -2.80
C LEU A 66 0.50 -9.17 -1.78
N GLY A 67 1.32 -9.53 -0.81
CA GLY A 67 0.93 -10.36 0.32
C GLY A 67 -0.07 -9.65 1.24
N HIS A 68 0.16 -8.38 1.53
CA HIS A 68 -0.76 -7.53 2.31
C HIS A 68 -2.10 -7.35 1.58
N PHE A 69 -2.07 -7.10 0.27
CA PHE A 69 -3.26 -7.05 -0.58
C PHE A 69 -4.08 -8.36 -0.48
N GLU A 70 -3.43 -9.53 -0.52
CA GLU A 70 -4.07 -10.83 -0.33
C GLU A 70 -4.68 -10.98 1.08
N MET A 71 -3.99 -10.48 2.12
CA MET A 71 -4.49 -10.48 3.49
C MET A 71 -5.76 -9.62 3.62
N ILE A 72 -5.75 -8.40 3.08
CA ILE A 72 -6.94 -7.53 3.09
C ILE A 72 -8.10 -8.17 2.33
N ALA A 73 -7.84 -8.75 1.16
CA ALA A 73 -8.84 -9.49 0.40
C ALA A 73 -9.46 -10.62 1.23
N THR A 74 -8.63 -11.38 1.94
CA THR A 74 -9.06 -12.48 2.80
C THR A 74 -9.92 -11.98 3.97
N ILE A 75 -9.54 -10.88 4.62
CA ILE A 75 -10.31 -10.26 5.70
C ILE A 75 -11.69 -9.84 5.18
N VAL A 76 -11.75 -9.07 4.09
CA VAL A 76 -13.00 -8.60 3.50
C VAL A 76 -13.89 -9.78 3.10
N HIS A 77 -13.32 -10.80 2.45
CA HIS A 77 -14.05 -12.01 2.07
C HIS A 77 -14.64 -12.73 3.30
N GLN A 78 -13.86 -12.93 4.36
CA GLN A 78 -14.35 -13.61 5.56
C GLN A 78 -15.38 -12.79 6.34
N LEU A 79 -15.29 -11.47 6.33
CA LEU A 79 -16.27 -10.58 6.95
C LEU A 79 -17.60 -10.50 6.18
N THR A 80 -17.62 -10.84 4.90
CA THR A 80 -18.80 -10.72 4.01
C THR A 80 -19.37 -12.05 3.55
N ARG A 81 -18.75 -13.16 3.92
CA ARG A 81 -19.27 -14.49 3.56
C ARG A 81 -20.64 -14.74 4.20
N ASN A 82 -21.55 -15.34 3.43
CA ASN A 82 -22.88 -15.75 3.94
C ASN A 82 -23.71 -14.62 4.55
N MET A 83 -23.52 -13.38 4.11
CA MET A 83 -24.34 -12.24 4.54
C MET A 83 -25.81 -12.46 4.21
N THR A 84 -26.66 -12.05 5.14
CA THR A 84 -28.10 -11.94 4.89
C THR A 84 -28.43 -10.64 4.17
N MET A 85 -29.59 -10.59 3.50
CA MET A 85 -30.08 -9.35 2.87
C MET A 85 -30.35 -8.23 3.89
N GLU A 86 -30.64 -8.59 5.12
CA GLU A 86 -30.83 -7.62 6.21
C GLU A 86 -29.49 -6.99 6.64
N GLU A 87 -28.46 -7.81 6.83
CA GLU A 87 -27.11 -7.33 7.12
C GLU A 87 -26.58 -6.41 6.01
N LEU A 88 -26.81 -6.75 4.74
CA LEU A 88 -26.48 -5.89 3.61
C LEU A 88 -27.12 -4.51 3.75
N LYS A 89 -28.45 -4.45 3.96
CA LYS A 89 -29.23 -3.21 4.05
C LYS A 89 -28.84 -2.34 5.26
N THR A 90 -28.52 -2.97 6.39
CA THR A 90 -28.23 -2.24 7.64
C THR A 90 -26.77 -1.82 7.78
N SER A 91 -25.87 -2.44 7.03
CA SER A 91 -24.42 -2.17 7.09
C SER A 91 -23.93 -1.03 6.20
N GLY A 92 -24.71 -0.64 5.21
CA GLY A 92 -24.28 0.27 4.15
C GLY A 92 -23.33 -0.38 3.14
N PHE A 93 -23.29 -1.71 3.07
CA PHE A 93 -22.53 -2.46 2.09
C PHE A 93 -23.30 -2.69 0.78
N GLU A 94 -24.57 -2.34 0.75
CA GLU A 94 -25.48 -2.56 -0.37
C GLU A 94 -25.01 -1.91 -1.67
N ASP A 95 -24.45 -0.70 -1.62
CA ASP A 95 -23.94 -0.01 -2.81
C ASP A 95 -22.84 -0.81 -3.49
N TYR A 96 -21.91 -1.37 -2.69
CA TYR A 96 -20.87 -2.24 -3.20
C TYR A 96 -21.44 -3.55 -3.76
N TYR A 97 -22.37 -4.15 -3.03
CA TYR A 97 -23.01 -5.41 -3.43
C TYR A 97 -23.78 -5.30 -4.76
N VAL A 98 -24.49 -4.19 -4.98
CA VAL A 98 -25.25 -3.96 -6.22
C VAL A 98 -24.33 -4.01 -7.44
N ASP A 99 -23.15 -3.41 -7.35
CA ASP A 99 -22.21 -3.36 -8.47
C ASP A 99 -21.35 -4.62 -8.61
N HIS A 100 -21.01 -5.27 -7.49
CA HIS A 100 -19.97 -6.31 -7.45
C HIS A 100 -20.42 -7.63 -6.84
N THR A 101 -21.65 -7.71 -6.34
CA THR A 101 -22.15 -8.87 -5.57
C THR A 101 -21.18 -9.25 -4.43
N LEU A 102 -20.63 -10.46 -4.41
CA LEU A 102 -19.59 -10.90 -3.47
C LEU A 102 -18.18 -10.86 -4.07
N ALA A 103 -18.02 -10.32 -5.28
CA ALA A 103 -16.70 -10.17 -5.88
C ALA A 103 -15.90 -9.10 -5.15
N LEU A 104 -14.61 -9.35 -4.96
CA LEU A 104 -13.69 -8.36 -4.43
C LEU A 104 -13.25 -7.43 -5.57
N TRP A 105 -13.64 -6.17 -5.47
CA TRP A 105 -13.34 -5.13 -6.44
C TRP A 105 -12.51 -4.04 -5.78
N PRO A 106 -11.31 -3.70 -6.30
CA PRO A 106 -10.44 -2.72 -5.65
C PRO A 106 -11.02 -1.31 -5.75
N GLN A 107 -11.43 -0.78 -4.60
CA GLN A 107 -11.91 0.59 -4.46
C GLN A 107 -11.71 1.09 -3.03
N ALA A 108 -11.82 2.41 -2.83
CA ALA A 108 -11.86 2.99 -1.50
C ALA A 108 -13.19 2.70 -0.79
N ALA A 109 -13.21 2.82 0.54
CA ALA A 109 -14.45 2.71 1.34
C ALA A 109 -15.53 3.71 0.91
N SER A 110 -15.14 4.85 0.33
CA SER A 110 -16.03 5.86 -0.24
C SER A 110 -16.67 5.46 -1.58
N GLY A 111 -16.28 4.34 -2.17
CA GLY A 111 -16.73 3.90 -3.49
C GLY A 111 -15.87 4.40 -4.66
N THR A 112 -14.84 5.20 -4.41
CA THR A 112 -13.92 5.65 -5.47
C THR A 112 -13.12 4.46 -6.01
N PRO A 113 -13.20 4.14 -7.32
CA PRO A 113 -12.46 3.03 -7.90
C PRO A 113 -10.95 3.28 -7.87
N PHE A 114 -10.19 2.18 -7.81
CA PHE A 114 -8.75 2.25 -8.00
C PHE A 114 -8.40 2.78 -9.39
N THR A 115 -7.40 3.64 -9.45
CA THR A 115 -6.85 4.17 -10.71
C THR A 115 -5.33 4.27 -10.63
N ALA A 116 -4.64 4.20 -11.77
CA ALA A 116 -3.19 4.39 -11.85
C ALA A 116 -2.74 5.80 -11.40
N ALA A 117 -3.63 6.79 -11.35
CA ALA A 117 -3.34 8.12 -10.81
C ALA A 117 -2.94 8.08 -9.31
N MET A 118 -3.29 7.01 -8.60
CA MET A 118 -2.91 6.81 -7.20
C MET A 118 -1.42 6.45 -7.02
N PHE A 119 -0.69 6.10 -8.08
CA PHE A 119 0.74 5.76 -7.97
C PHE A 119 1.61 6.95 -7.60
N GLN A 120 1.30 8.13 -8.12
CA GLN A 120 2.05 9.37 -7.89
C GLN A 120 3.57 9.26 -8.16
N SER A 121 3.98 8.29 -9.00
CA SER A 121 5.37 8.10 -9.39
C SER A 121 5.74 9.05 -10.52
N VAL A 122 6.89 9.72 -10.41
CA VAL A 122 7.38 10.68 -11.39
C VAL A 122 8.75 10.33 -11.99
N GLY A 123 9.43 9.31 -11.44
CA GLY A 123 10.74 8.85 -11.90
C GLY A 123 11.92 9.65 -11.34
N ASP A 124 11.68 10.54 -10.39
CA ASP A 124 12.74 11.20 -9.61
C ASP A 124 12.92 10.43 -8.30
N PRO A 125 14.10 9.86 -8.02
CA PRO A 125 14.28 8.97 -6.86
C PRO A 125 14.11 9.65 -5.51
N ILE A 126 14.37 10.96 -5.42
CA ILE A 126 14.17 11.71 -4.17
C ILE A 126 12.69 11.98 -3.95
N THR A 127 12.00 12.43 -5.01
CA THR A 127 10.56 12.70 -4.99
C THR A 127 9.79 11.40 -4.70
N ASP A 128 10.09 10.33 -5.46
CA ASP A 128 9.42 9.05 -5.33
C ASP A 128 9.60 8.44 -3.93
N LEU A 129 10.83 8.36 -3.40
CA LEU A 129 11.09 7.84 -2.05
C LEU A 129 10.48 8.72 -0.94
N THR A 130 10.39 10.04 -1.15
CA THR A 130 9.71 10.93 -0.20
C THR A 130 8.21 10.67 -0.16
N GLU A 131 7.59 10.49 -1.33
CA GLU A 131 6.17 10.13 -1.44
C GLU A 131 5.91 8.72 -0.89
N ASP A 132 6.80 7.75 -1.13
CA ASP A 132 6.69 6.41 -0.57
C ASP A 132 6.66 6.44 0.97
N MET A 133 7.56 7.19 1.58
CA MET A 133 7.54 7.40 3.04
C MET A 133 6.23 8.04 3.52
N ALA A 134 5.71 9.01 2.77
CA ALA A 134 4.43 9.64 3.09
C ALA A 134 3.26 8.65 2.92
N ALA A 135 3.29 7.80 1.88
CA ALA A 135 2.28 6.77 1.64
C ALA A 135 2.22 5.76 2.78
N GLU A 136 3.38 5.25 3.24
CA GLU A 136 3.44 4.33 4.39
C GLU A 136 2.86 4.95 5.68
N GLN A 137 3.12 6.24 5.92
CA GLN A 137 2.54 6.92 7.07
C GLN A 137 1.03 7.14 6.93
N LYS A 138 0.52 7.38 5.73
CA LYS A 138 -0.93 7.45 5.45
C LYS A 138 -1.60 6.10 5.65
N ALA A 139 -1.01 5.01 5.12
CA ALA A 139 -1.49 3.65 5.32
C ALA A 139 -1.49 3.27 6.81
N ARG A 140 -0.39 3.52 7.54
CA ARG A 140 -0.31 3.32 8.99
C ARG A 140 -1.43 4.06 9.74
N THR A 141 -1.69 5.32 9.37
CA THR A 141 -2.76 6.11 10.00
C THR A 141 -4.13 5.51 9.71
N THR A 142 -4.35 5.01 8.49
CA THR A 142 -5.58 4.31 8.11
C THR A 142 -5.76 3.04 8.92
N TYR A 143 -4.70 2.24 9.11
CA TYR A 143 -4.75 1.07 9.99
C TYR A 143 -5.04 1.43 11.44
N ASP A 144 -4.47 2.53 11.98
CA ASP A 144 -4.81 3.03 13.32
C ASP A 144 -6.32 3.38 13.43
N ASN A 145 -6.91 3.95 12.37
CA ASN A 145 -8.35 4.24 12.33
C ASN A 145 -9.20 2.95 12.26
N ILE A 146 -8.79 1.98 11.45
CA ILE A 146 -9.46 0.67 11.36
C ILE A 146 -9.41 -0.04 12.72
N LEU A 147 -8.26 -0.02 13.41
CA LEU A 147 -8.12 -0.62 14.74
C LEU A 147 -9.09 -0.03 15.78
N ARG A 148 -9.43 1.26 15.68
CA ARG A 148 -10.46 1.87 16.54
C ARG A 148 -11.87 1.35 16.24
N LEU A 149 -12.13 0.92 14.99
CA LEU A 149 -13.43 0.39 14.56
C LEU A 149 -13.58 -1.10 14.84
N CYS A 150 -12.51 -1.86 14.97
CA CYS A 150 -12.51 -3.31 15.16
C CYS A 150 -12.05 -3.74 16.56
N ALA A 151 -12.04 -2.84 17.55
CA ALA A 151 -11.54 -3.12 18.90
C ALA A 151 -12.20 -4.36 19.57
N ASP A 152 -13.46 -4.61 19.26
CA ASP A 152 -14.24 -5.72 19.79
C ASP A 152 -14.13 -7.02 18.96
N SER A 153 -13.29 -7.05 17.93
CA SER A 153 -13.11 -8.17 17.00
C SER A 153 -11.64 -8.63 17.00
N PRO A 154 -11.19 -9.42 17.98
CA PRO A 154 -9.77 -9.75 18.14
C PRO A 154 -9.18 -10.51 16.95
N ASP A 155 -9.95 -11.36 16.28
CA ASP A 155 -9.54 -12.10 15.08
C ASP A 155 -9.30 -11.21 13.85
N VAL A 156 -9.93 -10.04 13.77
CA VAL A 156 -9.64 -8.98 12.80
C VAL A 156 -8.49 -8.11 13.29
N THR A 157 -8.54 -7.69 14.54
CA THR A 157 -7.59 -6.75 15.17
C THR A 157 -6.15 -7.25 15.06
N ASP A 158 -5.91 -8.54 15.28
CA ASP A 158 -4.55 -9.11 15.26
C ASP A 158 -3.95 -9.06 13.86
N ALA A 159 -4.71 -9.38 12.81
CA ALA A 159 -4.26 -9.26 11.43
C ALA A 159 -3.98 -7.80 11.03
N ILE A 160 -4.85 -6.86 11.41
CA ILE A 160 -4.65 -5.43 11.15
C ILE A 160 -3.45 -4.87 11.92
N ARG A 161 -3.17 -5.33 13.14
CA ARG A 161 -1.96 -4.96 13.88
C ARG A 161 -0.68 -5.43 13.21
N PHE A 162 -0.71 -6.62 12.63
CA PHE A 162 0.42 -7.12 11.85
C PHE A 162 0.69 -6.19 10.67
N LEU A 163 -0.30 -5.94 9.80
CA LEU A 163 -0.17 -5.03 8.65
C LEU A 163 0.32 -3.64 9.09
N ARG A 164 -0.32 -3.06 10.09
CA ARG A 164 0.10 -1.76 10.64
C ARG A 164 1.56 -1.72 11.09
N ALA A 165 2.08 -2.82 11.63
CA ALA A 165 3.49 -2.90 12.04
C ALA A 165 4.43 -2.96 10.82
N ARG A 166 4.00 -3.54 9.71
CA ARG A 166 4.79 -3.58 8.47
C ARG A 166 4.97 -2.18 7.86
N GLU A 167 3.92 -1.33 7.89
CA GLU A 167 4.01 0.06 7.43
C GLU A 167 5.15 0.85 8.11
N VAL A 168 5.40 0.58 9.40
CA VAL A 168 6.50 1.21 10.13
C VAL A 168 7.86 0.72 9.60
N VAL A 169 7.97 -0.56 9.30
CA VAL A 169 9.21 -1.14 8.75
C VAL A 169 9.47 -0.62 7.33
N HIS A 170 8.44 -0.56 6.49
CA HIS A 170 8.53 -0.02 5.13
C HIS A 170 8.97 1.45 5.14
N PHE A 171 8.32 2.27 5.98
CA PHE A 171 8.72 3.67 6.17
C PHE A 171 10.21 3.81 6.52
N GLN A 172 10.71 2.99 7.46
CA GLN A 172 12.12 3.04 7.86
C GLN A 172 13.03 2.63 6.69
N ARG A 173 12.69 1.58 5.95
CA ARG A 173 13.48 1.09 4.81
C ARG A 173 13.52 2.10 3.66
N PHE A 174 12.40 2.77 3.37
CA PHE A 174 12.40 3.87 2.39
C PHE A 174 13.22 5.07 2.86
N GLY A 175 13.22 5.39 4.16
CA GLY A 175 14.10 6.41 4.73
C GLY A 175 15.59 6.08 4.59
N GLU A 176 15.95 4.80 4.76
CA GLU A 176 17.32 4.32 4.51
C GLU A 176 17.70 4.41 3.02
N ALA A 177 16.78 4.03 2.12
CA ALA A 177 16.97 4.16 0.68
C ALA A 177 17.13 5.62 0.25
N LEU A 178 16.31 6.52 0.79
CA LEU A 178 16.43 7.96 0.53
C LEU A 178 17.78 8.51 0.98
N ARG A 179 18.27 8.10 2.16
CA ARG A 179 19.61 8.49 2.63
C ARG A 179 20.70 8.00 1.69
N ILE A 180 20.62 6.75 1.20
CA ILE A 180 21.58 6.21 0.21
C ILE A 180 21.60 7.07 -1.06
N VAL A 181 20.43 7.48 -1.56
CA VAL A 181 20.34 8.37 -2.72
C VAL A 181 21.02 9.71 -2.43
N GLN A 182 20.71 10.33 -1.30
CA GLN A 182 21.27 11.62 -0.90
C GLN A 182 22.79 11.57 -0.74
N ASP A 183 23.33 10.53 -0.10
CA ASP A 183 24.77 10.33 0.10
C ASP A 183 25.50 10.12 -1.22
N LYS A 184 24.91 9.36 -2.16
CA LYS A 184 25.51 9.05 -3.46
C LYS A 184 25.48 10.21 -4.44
N LEU A 185 24.56 11.16 -4.28
CA LEU A 185 24.51 12.35 -5.10
C LEU A 185 25.71 13.27 -4.90
N ASN A 186 26.44 13.10 -3.81
CA ASN A 186 27.61 13.90 -3.48
C ASN A 186 27.40 15.42 -3.65
N SER A 187 26.15 15.87 -3.45
CA SER A 187 25.66 17.20 -3.73
C SER A 187 25.06 17.83 -2.47
N LYS A 188 25.45 19.06 -2.19
CA LYS A 188 24.80 19.88 -1.16
C LYS A 188 23.41 20.34 -1.56
N ASN A 189 23.05 20.21 -2.83
CA ASN A 189 21.83 20.71 -3.43
C ASN A 189 21.17 19.66 -4.32
N PHE A 190 20.85 18.51 -3.73
CA PHE A 190 20.25 17.35 -4.43
C PHE A 190 18.84 17.60 -5.00
N TYR A 191 18.21 18.73 -4.69
CA TYR A 191 16.96 19.16 -5.30
C TYR A 191 17.15 19.77 -6.71
N ALA A 192 18.38 20.05 -7.11
CA ALA A 192 18.67 20.76 -8.36
C ALA A 192 18.67 19.88 -9.61
N PHE A 193 18.68 18.56 -9.47
CA PHE A 193 18.71 17.63 -10.60
C PHE A 193 18.05 16.28 -10.26
N ASN A 194 17.64 15.56 -11.29
CA ASN A 194 17.07 14.24 -11.18
C ASN A 194 18.13 13.18 -11.53
N PRO A 195 18.63 12.39 -10.56
CA PRO A 195 19.70 11.43 -10.82
C PRO A 195 19.27 10.24 -11.71
N ALA A 196 17.99 10.06 -12.00
CA ALA A 196 17.51 9.07 -12.96
C ALA A 196 17.81 9.45 -14.41
N PHE A 197 17.90 10.76 -14.71
CA PHE A 197 18.19 11.32 -16.02
C PHE A 197 19.54 12.04 -16.08
N ASP A 198 19.87 12.78 -15.04
CA ASP A 198 21.07 13.59 -14.98
C ASP A 198 22.23 12.73 -14.50
N SER A 199 22.96 12.11 -15.41
CA SER A 199 24.22 11.46 -15.05
C SER A 199 25.20 12.52 -14.56
N GLY A 200 25.80 12.36 -13.39
CA GLY A 200 26.67 13.33 -12.71
C GLY A 200 27.94 13.80 -13.46
N THR A 201 27.92 13.74 -14.78
CA THR A 201 28.95 14.23 -15.70
C THR A 201 28.48 15.49 -16.45
N THR A 202 27.51 16.23 -15.93
CA THR A 202 27.16 17.48 -16.57
C THR A 202 28.21 18.55 -16.27
N ASN A 203 29.07 18.75 -17.24
CA ASN A 203 29.60 20.07 -17.53
C ASN A 203 28.40 21.03 -17.68
N CYS A 204 27.96 21.65 -16.60
CA CYS A 204 27.23 22.91 -16.72
C CYS A 204 28.18 23.94 -17.32
N GLY A 205 28.32 23.90 -18.63
CA GLY A 205 28.82 25.00 -19.40
C GLY A 205 27.80 26.13 -19.35
N CYS A 206 27.76 26.85 -18.24
CA CYS A 206 27.23 28.20 -18.22
C CYS A 206 28.29 29.08 -18.82
N ASN A 207 28.21 29.37 -20.12
CA ASN A 207 28.77 30.52 -20.75
C ASN A 207 27.82 31.70 -20.62
#